data_30894e85961c9e6e3e8a35d71fb38837
#
_entry.id   30894e85961c9e6e3e8a35d71fb38837
#
_cell.length_a   1.000
_cell.length_b   1.000
_cell.length_c   1.000
_cell.angle_alpha   90.00
_cell.angle_beta   90.00
_cell.angle_gamma   90.00
#
_symmetry.space_group_name_H-M   'P 1'
#
loop_
_entity.id
_entity.type
_entity.pdbx_description
1 polymer ?
#
loop_
_entity_poly.entity_id
_entity_poly.type
_entity_poly.pdbx_seq_one_letter_code
_entity_poly.pdbx_strand_id
1 'polypeptide(L)'
;MHSFKSDEFKIRVLTKDDAEEYNALLRYAFQVTEADLAETGWKDDEIKQSKFPVLERADVLGCFNIIDKKEELVAQFAVYPLDMNIYGERYEVGFVTSVCTYPEYTGHGLMKKLMRKSLTRMRDSNKSFALLYPYSIPLYRGLGWEIISNKMTYVIKDRQIPTKLKEPGYVRRVQWDDEQFKKLHTHFAXXXXXXXXXXXXXXXXPLG
;
A
#
# COMPACT_ATOMS: atom_id res chain seq x y z
N MET A 1 19.98 15.05 23.54
CA MET A 1 19.27 15.18 22.26
C MET A 1 20.32 15.13 21.15
N HIS A 2 20.49 13.97 20.50
CA HIS A 2 21.45 13.85 19.41
C HIS A 2 20.87 14.53 18.17
N SER A 3 21.53 15.61 17.75
CA SER A 3 21.17 16.25 16.48
C SER A 3 21.78 15.43 15.34
N PHE A 4 20.96 14.63 14.68
CA PHE A 4 21.40 13.94 13.48
C PHE A 4 21.59 14.96 12.35
N LYS A 5 22.75 14.99 11.74
CA LYS A 5 23.01 15.83 10.56
C LYS A 5 22.31 15.22 9.35
N SER A 6 21.74 16.05 8.50
CA SER A 6 20.95 15.62 7.33
C SER A 6 21.72 14.72 6.35
N ASP A 7 23.04 14.73 6.42
CA ASP A 7 23.92 14.01 5.49
C ASP A 7 24.24 12.56 5.93
N GLU A 8 23.69 12.13 7.06
CA GLU A 8 23.95 10.79 7.61
C GLU A 8 22.99 9.71 7.08
N PHE A 9 21.99 10.12 6.28
CA PHE A 9 20.96 9.19 5.81
C PHE A 9 21.16 8.87 4.33
N LYS A 10 21.25 7.57 4.03
CA LYS A 10 21.37 7.05 2.66
C LYS A 10 20.00 6.53 2.19
N ILE A 11 19.59 6.89 0.99
CA ILE A 11 18.34 6.36 0.40
C ILE A 11 18.69 5.47 -0.78
N ARG A 12 18.22 4.22 -0.73
CA ARG A 12 18.38 3.24 -1.82
C ARG A 12 17.14 2.38 -1.98
N VAL A 13 17.07 1.68 -3.10
CA VAL A 13 16.02 0.68 -3.36
C VAL A 13 16.28 -0.52 -2.45
N LEU A 14 15.21 -1.07 -1.89
CA LEU A 14 15.25 -2.31 -1.12
C LEU A 14 15.18 -3.51 -2.06
N THR A 15 15.85 -4.57 -1.67
CA THR A 15 15.87 -5.85 -2.37
C THR A 15 15.32 -6.94 -1.46
N LYS A 16 15.30 -8.18 -1.94
CA LYS A 16 14.89 -9.34 -1.14
C LYS A 16 15.78 -9.52 0.09
N ASP A 17 17.04 -9.10 0.01
CA ASP A 17 17.99 -9.22 1.12
C ASP A 17 17.59 -8.32 2.30
N ASP A 18 16.81 -7.26 2.04
CA ASP A 18 16.33 -6.34 3.07
C ASP A 18 14.97 -6.78 3.68
N ALA A 19 14.46 -7.96 3.31
CA ALA A 19 13.11 -8.39 3.68
C ALA A 19 12.88 -8.44 5.20
N GLU A 20 13.88 -8.87 5.94
CA GLU A 20 13.79 -8.98 7.40
C GLU A 20 13.63 -7.59 8.04
N GLU A 21 14.48 -6.64 7.67
CA GLU A 21 14.42 -5.26 8.19
C GLU A 21 13.12 -4.56 7.73
N TYR A 22 12.74 -4.78 6.47
CA TYR A 22 11.49 -4.24 5.92
C TYR A 22 10.27 -4.72 6.73
N ASN A 23 10.21 -6.03 7.02
CA ASN A 23 9.11 -6.61 7.79
C ASN A 23 9.14 -6.14 9.25
N ALA A 24 10.32 -6.05 9.86
CA ALA A 24 10.47 -5.60 11.24
C ALA A 24 9.91 -4.18 11.41
N LEU A 25 10.31 -3.25 10.53
CA LEU A 25 9.82 -1.87 10.58
C LEU A 25 8.31 -1.81 10.33
N LEU A 26 7.81 -2.62 9.37
CA LEU A 26 6.38 -2.65 9.05
C LEU A 26 5.56 -3.13 10.26
N ARG A 27 5.96 -4.25 10.88
CA ARG A 27 5.28 -4.80 12.06
C ARG A 27 5.27 -3.79 13.21
N TYR A 28 6.42 -3.19 13.46
CA TYR A 28 6.55 -2.17 14.51
C TYR A 28 5.58 -1.00 14.26
N ALA A 29 5.61 -0.44 13.06
CA ALA A 29 4.83 0.77 12.74
C ALA A 29 3.31 0.51 12.77
N PHE A 30 2.89 -0.69 12.37
CA PHE A 30 1.46 -1.04 12.34
C PHE A 30 1.04 -1.86 13.57
N GLN A 31 1.94 -2.00 14.55
CA GLN A 31 1.66 -2.66 15.83
C GLN A 31 1.15 -4.11 15.67
N VAL A 32 1.69 -4.82 14.68
CA VAL A 32 1.31 -6.22 14.44
C VAL A 32 2.08 -7.11 15.41
N THR A 33 1.37 -7.72 16.34
CA THR A 33 1.96 -8.59 17.36
C THR A 33 2.08 -10.03 16.86
N GLU A 34 2.88 -10.83 17.56
CA GLU A 34 2.97 -12.27 17.30
C GLU A 34 1.61 -12.96 17.53
N ALA A 35 0.85 -12.47 18.50
CA ALA A 35 -0.50 -12.98 18.76
C ALA A 35 -1.43 -12.74 17.56
N ASP A 36 -1.38 -11.54 16.95
CA ASP A 36 -2.16 -11.24 15.76
C ASP A 36 -1.78 -12.18 14.60
N LEU A 37 -0.48 -12.44 14.42
CA LEU A 37 -0.01 -13.33 13.37
C LEU A 37 -0.45 -14.77 13.62
N ALA A 38 -0.34 -15.24 14.86
CA ALA A 38 -0.80 -16.58 15.25
C ALA A 38 -2.30 -16.75 15.02
N GLU A 39 -3.09 -15.72 15.32
CA GLU A 39 -4.54 -15.75 15.11
C GLU A 39 -4.91 -15.89 13.63
N THR A 40 -4.09 -15.42 12.71
CA THR A 40 -4.32 -15.59 11.26
C THR A 40 -4.04 -17.02 10.79
N GLY A 41 -3.41 -17.86 11.63
CA GLY A 41 -3.05 -19.23 11.28
C GLY A 41 -1.83 -19.36 10.40
N TRP A 42 -1.10 -18.28 10.17
CA TRP A 42 0.11 -18.31 9.35
C TRP A 42 1.29 -18.85 10.17
N LYS A 43 2.06 -19.72 9.58
CA LYS A 43 3.31 -20.21 10.18
C LYS A 43 4.43 -19.19 10.01
N ASP A 44 5.43 -19.26 10.88
CA ASP A 44 6.55 -18.33 10.87
C ASP A 44 7.21 -18.19 9.49
N ASP A 45 7.42 -19.28 8.80
CA ASP A 45 8.04 -19.27 7.49
C ASP A 45 7.16 -18.58 6.44
N GLU A 46 5.84 -18.79 6.53
CA GLU A 46 4.87 -18.14 5.64
C GLU A 46 4.84 -16.62 5.89
N ILE A 47 4.91 -16.23 7.18
CA ILE A 47 4.94 -14.83 7.58
C ILE A 47 6.22 -14.15 7.05
N LYS A 48 7.37 -14.82 7.19
CA LYS A 48 8.65 -14.29 6.69
C LYS A 48 8.62 -14.07 5.17
N GLN A 49 7.97 -14.97 4.45
CA GLN A 49 7.90 -14.91 3.00
C GLN A 49 6.74 -14.05 2.47
N SER A 50 5.79 -13.70 3.31
CA SER A 50 4.55 -13.02 2.89
C SER A 50 4.79 -11.66 2.21
N LYS A 51 5.91 -11.00 2.51
CA LYS A 51 6.25 -9.69 1.96
C LYS A 51 7.25 -9.73 0.80
N PHE A 52 7.77 -10.89 0.46
CA PHE A 52 8.64 -11.03 -0.71
C PHE A 52 7.96 -10.51 -2.00
N PRO A 53 6.66 -10.79 -2.25
CA PRO A 53 6.02 -10.24 -3.45
C PRO A 53 6.04 -8.70 -3.51
N VAL A 54 6.01 -8.01 -2.38
CA VAL A 54 6.11 -6.53 -2.36
C VAL A 54 7.50 -6.11 -2.85
N LEU A 55 8.56 -6.73 -2.31
CA LEU A 55 9.94 -6.39 -2.70
C LEU A 55 10.26 -6.80 -4.14
N GLU A 56 9.54 -7.80 -4.68
CA GLU A 56 9.70 -8.23 -6.09
C GLU A 56 8.94 -7.34 -7.08
N ARG A 57 7.76 -6.86 -6.69
CA ARG A 57 6.82 -6.22 -7.62
C ARG A 57 6.67 -4.71 -7.41
N ALA A 58 6.96 -4.23 -6.22
CA ALA A 58 6.87 -2.81 -5.90
C ALA A 58 8.23 -2.13 -6.02
N ASP A 59 8.21 -0.84 -6.29
CA ASP A 59 9.40 0.00 -6.15
C ASP A 59 9.46 0.43 -4.68
N VAL A 60 10.40 -0.12 -3.92
CA VAL A 60 10.49 0.11 -2.48
C VAL A 60 11.78 0.87 -2.18
N LEU A 61 11.64 2.06 -1.62
CA LEU A 61 12.78 2.86 -1.15
C LEU A 61 12.92 2.72 0.37
N GLY A 62 14.15 2.47 0.80
CA GLY A 62 14.54 2.52 2.19
C GLY A 62 15.44 3.70 2.47
N CYS A 63 15.28 4.27 3.66
CA CYS A 63 16.19 5.28 4.19
C CYS A 63 16.99 4.61 5.31
N PHE A 64 18.31 4.69 5.21
CA PHE A 64 19.24 4.01 6.12
C PHE A 64 20.03 5.04 6.92
N ASN A 65 20.10 4.81 8.21
CA ASN A 65 21.06 5.48 9.07
C ASN A 65 22.38 4.71 9.01
N ILE A 66 23.50 5.43 8.94
CA ILE A 66 24.81 4.80 8.86
C ILE A 66 25.48 4.92 10.24
N ILE A 67 25.57 3.80 10.95
CA ILE A 67 26.19 3.72 12.28
C ILE A 67 27.38 2.75 12.19
N ASP A 68 28.58 3.24 12.46
CA ASP A 68 29.80 2.44 12.44
C ASP A 68 29.94 1.61 11.15
N LYS A 69 29.65 2.24 10.01
CA LYS A 69 29.68 1.66 8.66
C LYS A 69 28.61 0.58 8.40
N LYS A 70 27.67 0.41 9.31
CA LYS A 70 26.52 -0.48 9.11
C LYS A 70 25.31 0.33 8.71
N GLU A 71 24.54 -0.20 7.77
CA GLU A 71 23.26 0.38 7.36
C GLU A 71 22.15 -0.16 8.27
N GLU A 72 21.36 0.72 8.83
CA GLU A 72 20.15 0.39 9.61
C GLU A 72 18.95 1.00 8.91
N LEU A 73 17.98 0.19 8.51
CA LEU A 73 16.77 0.68 7.86
C LEU A 73 15.91 1.44 8.87
N VAL A 74 15.71 2.74 8.66
CA VAL A 74 14.98 3.59 9.63
C VAL A 74 13.66 4.14 9.09
N ALA A 75 13.48 4.13 7.77
CA ALA A 75 12.21 4.55 7.14
C ALA A 75 12.07 3.85 5.80
N GLN A 76 10.82 3.61 5.38
CA GLN A 76 10.55 2.96 4.10
C GLN A 76 9.30 3.50 3.43
N PHE A 77 9.21 3.29 2.11
CA PHE A 77 8.14 3.80 1.26
C PHE A 77 8.02 2.87 0.05
N ALA A 78 6.89 2.21 -0.12
CA ALA A 78 6.67 1.28 -1.22
C ALA A 78 5.64 1.82 -2.20
N VAL A 79 5.88 1.60 -3.49
CA VAL A 79 4.97 1.97 -4.57
C VAL A 79 4.66 0.72 -5.39
N TYR A 80 3.42 0.25 -5.31
CA TYR A 80 2.96 -0.92 -6.07
C TYR A 80 2.43 -0.45 -7.43
N PRO A 81 2.88 -1.06 -8.53
CA PRO A 81 2.31 -0.72 -9.84
C PRO A 81 0.92 -1.34 -9.95
N LEU A 82 -0.06 -0.53 -10.28
CA LEU A 82 -1.43 -0.98 -10.49
C LEU A 82 -1.99 -0.36 -11.77
N ASP A 83 -3.06 -0.97 -12.28
CA ASP A 83 -3.85 -0.40 -13.35
C ASP A 83 -5.15 0.13 -12.77
N MET A 84 -5.53 1.30 -13.21
CA MET A 84 -6.78 1.96 -12.82
C MET A 84 -7.61 2.26 -14.05
N ASN A 85 -8.90 1.92 -13.98
CA ASN A 85 -9.85 2.32 -15.02
C ASN A 85 -10.48 3.65 -14.65
N ILE A 86 -10.39 4.64 -15.53
CA ILE A 86 -11.02 5.95 -15.36
C ILE A 86 -11.87 6.20 -16.62
N TYR A 87 -13.18 6.13 -16.47
CA TYR A 87 -14.16 6.35 -17.55
C TYR A 87 -13.87 5.47 -18.79
N GLY A 88 -13.47 4.22 -18.56
CA GLY A 88 -13.21 3.26 -19.63
C GLY A 88 -11.78 3.20 -20.09
N GLU A 89 -10.97 4.18 -19.76
CA GLU A 89 -9.55 4.24 -20.14
C GLU A 89 -8.66 3.65 -19.02
N ARG A 90 -7.62 2.94 -19.42
CA ARG A 90 -6.68 2.30 -18.49
C ARG A 90 -5.46 3.20 -18.27
N TYR A 91 -5.15 3.44 -17.01
CA TYR A 91 -3.99 4.23 -16.59
C TYR A 91 -3.09 3.40 -15.68
N GLU A 92 -1.80 3.46 -15.93
CA GLU A 92 -0.82 2.93 -14.99
C GLU A 92 -0.67 3.92 -13.83
N VAL A 93 -0.81 3.43 -12.61
CA VAL A 93 -0.77 4.25 -11.40
C VAL A 93 0.17 3.62 -10.37
N GLY A 94 0.71 4.44 -9.49
CA GLY A 94 1.49 3.97 -8.35
C GLY A 94 0.65 3.95 -7.08
N PHE A 95 0.47 2.78 -6.48
CA PHE A 95 -0.23 2.67 -5.20
C PHE A 95 0.78 2.68 -4.07
N VAL A 96 0.77 3.75 -3.29
CA VAL A 96 1.70 3.96 -2.17
C VAL A 96 1.23 3.17 -0.96
N THR A 97 2.16 2.42 -0.38
CA THR A 97 1.92 1.59 0.80
C THR A 97 3.19 1.49 1.65
N SER A 98 3.10 0.86 2.80
CA SER A 98 4.24 0.60 3.69
C SER A 98 5.03 1.85 4.04
N VAL A 99 4.34 2.98 4.20
CA VAL A 99 4.97 4.25 4.58
C VAL A 99 5.17 4.26 6.09
N CYS A 100 6.39 4.11 6.53
CA CYS A 100 6.69 4.09 7.97
C CYS A 100 8.11 4.54 8.27
N THR A 101 8.29 4.97 9.51
CA THR A 101 9.56 5.49 10.06
C THR A 101 9.59 5.11 11.53
N TYR A 102 10.72 4.62 12.03
CA TYR A 102 10.87 4.38 13.47
C TYR A 102 10.71 5.70 14.26
N PRO A 103 10.06 5.65 15.43
CA PRO A 103 9.73 6.89 16.18
C PRO A 103 10.91 7.80 16.47
N GLU A 104 12.05 7.23 16.79
CA GLU A 104 13.26 7.97 17.12
C GLU A 104 13.83 8.75 15.92
N TYR A 105 13.39 8.42 14.72
CA TYR A 105 13.80 9.10 13.48
C TYR A 105 12.70 9.99 12.90
N THR A 106 11.58 10.14 13.63
CA THR A 106 10.51 11.04 13.17
C THR A 106 10.95 12.52 13.32
N GLY A 107 10.33 13.40 12.55
CA GLY A 107 10.69 14.82 12.59
C GLY A 107 11.89 15.22 11.75
N HIS A 108 12.66 14.25 11.22
CA HIS A 108 13.85 14.51 10.40
C HIS A 108 13.54 14.67 8.90
N GLY A 109 12.27 14.64 8.54
CA GLY A 109 11.83 14.82 7.15
C GLY A 109 12.08 13.63 6.23
N LEU A 110 12.42 12.44 6.80
CA LEU A 110 12.78 11.25 6.01
C LEU A 110 11.63 10.81 5.11
N MET A 111 10.39 10.76 5.65
CA MET A 111 9.22 10.37 4.88
C MET A 111 9.00 11.32 3.69
N LYS A 112 9.20 12.62 3.90
CA LYS A 112 9.06 13.63 2.84
C LYS A 112 10.11 13.44 1.74
N LYS A 113 11.36 13.11 2.13
CA LYS A 113 12.45 12.81 1.18
C LYS A 113 12.12 11.55 0.37
N LEU A 114 11.68 10.47 1.05
CA LEU A 114 11.29 9.21 0.39
C LEU A 114 10.12 9.44 -0.58
N MET A 115 9.08 10.16 -0.11
CA MET A 115 7.92 10.46 -0.94
C MET A 115 8.32 11.22 -2.21
N ARG A 116 9.09 12.30 -2.08
CA ARG A 116 9.54 13.08 -3.25
C ARG A 116 10.30 12.20 -4.24
N LYS A 117 11.24 11.38 -3.73
CA LYS A 117 12.04 10.50 -4.59
C LYS A 117 11.15 9.44 -5.28
N SER A 118 10.18 8.88 -4.55
CA SER A 118 9.24 7.90 -5.12
C SER A 118 8.33 8.53 -6.17
N LEU A 119 7.80 9.73 -5.92
CA LEU A 119 6.95 10.45 -6.90
C LEU A 119 7.73 10.77 -8.17
N THR A 120 8.99 11.20 -8.04
CA THR A 120 9.86 11.42 -9.21
C THR A 120 10.03 10.12 -10.00
N ARG A 121 10.33 9.00 -9.32
CA ARG A 121 10.48 7.71 -9.99
C ARG A 121 9.19 7.25 -10.68
N MET A 122 8.04 7.49 -10.04
CA MET A 122 6.74 7.19 -10.66
C MET A 122 6.54 8.00 -11.94
N ARG A 123 6.79 9.30 -11.89
CA ARG A 123 6.69 10.17 -13.07
C ARG A 123 7.63 9.70 -14.19
N ASP A 124 8.89 9.40 -13.83
CA ASP A 124 9.91 8.97 -14.80
C ASP A 124 9.57 7.60 -15.42
N SER A 125 8.69 6.80 -14.77
CA SER A 125 8.16 5.54 -15.32
C SER A 125 6.74 5.69 -15.88
N ASN A 126 6.37 6.91 -16.28
CA ASN A 126 5.10 7.23 -16.97
C ASN A 126 3.83 6.88 -16.19
N LYS A 127 3.90 6.87 -14.87
CA LYS A 127 2.68 6.70 -14.07
C LYS A 127 1.95 8.04 -13.99
N SER A 128 0.66 8.03 -14.30
CA SER A 128 -0.16 9.25 -14.37
C SER A 128 -0.54 9.76 -12.98
N PHE A 129 -0.74 8.86 -12.04
CA PHE A 129 -1.24 9.18 -10.71
C PHE A 129 -0.54 8.35 -9.65
N ALA A 130 -0.40 8.96 -8.47
CA ALA A 130 -0.04 8.27 -7.24
C ALA A 130 -1.30 8.16 -6.38
N LEU A 131 -1.55 6.99 -5.84
CA LEU A 131 -2.72 6.71 -4.99
C LEU A 131 -2.26 6.18 -3.64
N LEU A 132 -2.99 6.49 -2.59
CA LEU A 132 -2.74 5.89 -1.28
C LEU A 132 -4.02 5.83 -0.44
N TYR A 133 -3.98 4.98 0.57
CA TYR A 133 -4.99 4.93 1.62
C TYR A 133 -4.44 5.74 2.81
N PRO A 134 -5.02 6.90 3.14
CA PRO A 134 -4.37 7.78 4.12
C PRO A 134 -4.53 7.31 5.56
N TYR A 135 -3.43 7.25 6.28
CA TYR A 135 -3.41 7.16 7.74
C TYR A 135 -3.86 8.47 8.38
N SER A 136 -3.43 9.60 7.80
CA SER A 136 -3.74 10.94 8.30
C SER A 136 -3.99 11.87 7.11
N ILE A 137 -5.24 12.30 6.95
CA ILE A 137 -5.63 13.20 5.86
C ILE A 137 -4.86 14.53 5.92
N PRO A 138 -4.76 15.20 7.10
CA PRO A 138 -4.01 16.47 7.16
C PRO A 138 -2.55 16.34 6.76
N LEU A 139 -1.90 15.24 7.14
CA LEU A 139 -0.50 15.00 6.78
C LEU A 139 -0.32 14.95 5.26
N TYR A 140 -1.14 14.16 4.57
CA TYR A 140 -1.02 13.99 3.13
C TYR A 140 -1.48 15.24 2.37
N ARG A 141 -2.52 15.93 2.83
CA ARG A 141 -2.92 17.21 2.24
C ARG A 141 -1.80 18.25 2.32
N GLY A 142 -1.08 18.30 3.42
CA GLY A 142 0.10 19.18 3.57
C GLY A 142 1.23 18.87 2.60
N LEU A 143 1.15 17.73 1.91
CA LEU A 143 2.14 17.27 0.92
C LEU A 143 1.58 17.26 -0.51
N GLY A 144 0.41 17.86 -0.73
CA GLY A 144 -0.18 18.03 -2.06
C GLY A 144 -1.13 16.91 -2.50
N TRP A 145 -1.48 16.01 -1.60
CA TRP A 145 -2.44 14.95 -1.91
C TRP A 145 -3.87 15.42 -1.67
N GLU A 146 -4.83 14.82 -2.40
CA GLU A 146 -6.24 15.17 -2.21
C GLU A 146 -7.12 13.91 -2.25
N ILE A 147 -8.27 13.98 -1.60
CA ILE A 147 -9.23 12.88 -1.53
C ILE A 147 -9.97 12.81 -2.89
N ILE A 148 -9.95 11.63 -3.48
CA ILE A 148 -10.67 11.37 -4.74
C ILE A 148 -11.79 10.35 -4.58
N SER A 149 -11.83 9.62 -3.46
CA SER A 149 -12.85 8.60 -3.23
C SER A 149 -13.03 8.36 -1.73
N ASN A 150 -14.24 8.00 -1.35
CA ASN A 150 -14.59 7.64 0.02
C ASN A 150 -15.02 6.17 0.09
N LYS A 151 -14.61 5.50 1.15
CA LYS A 151 -15.08 4.14 1.46
C LYS A 151 -16.34 4.24 2.31
N MET A 152 -17.41 3.61 1.84
CA MET A 152 -18.65 3.49 2.61
C MET A 152 -18.78 2.06 3.13
N THR A 153 -19.13 1.94 4.41
CA THR A 153 -19.40 0.65 5.05
C THR A 153 -20.87 0.61 5.45
N TYR A 154 -21.55 -0.44 5.01
CA TYR A 154 -22.95 -0.67 5.39
C TYR A 154 -22.99 -1.86 6.34
N VAL A 155 -23.62 -1.66 7.49
CA VAL A 155 -23.87 -2.73 8.46
C VAL A 155 -25.35 -3.09 8.39
N ILE A 156 -25.64 -4.26 7.87
CA ILE A 156 -27.01 -4.75 7.67
C ILE A 156 -27.21 -5.92 8.64
N LYS A 157 -28.18 -5.77 9.54
CA LYS A 157 -28.52 -6.86 10.46
C LYS A 157 -29.29 -7.94 9.68
N ASP A 158 -29.15 -9.21 10.10
CA ASP A 158 -29.80 -10.34 9.45
C ASP A 158 -31.31 -10.15 9.27
N ARG A 159 -31.97 -9.57 10.28
CA ARG A 159 -33.42 -9.29 10.26
C ARG A 159 -33.82 -8.23 9.22
N GLN A 160 -32.86 -7.48 8.67
CA GLN A 160 -33.10 -6.47 7.64
C GLN A 160 -32.93 -7.04 6.23
N ILE A 161 -32.47 -8.27 6.12
CA ILE A 161 -32.31 -8.95 4.82
C ILE A 161 -33.67 -9.55 4.44
N PRO A 162 -34.21 -9.21 3.26
CA PRO A 162 -35.46 -9.81 2.82
C PRO A 162 -35.36 -11.33 2.70
N THR A 163 -36.28 -12.03 3.35
CA THR A 163 -36.27 -13.51 3.36
C THR A 163 -36.81 -14.15 2.09
N LYS A 164 -37.48 -13.37 1.25
CA LYS A 164 -38.12 -13.86 0.02
C LYS A 164 -37.57 -13.19 -1.25
N LEU A 165 -36.26 -13.22 -1.39
CA LEU A 165 -35.62 -12.74 -2.63
C LEU A 165 -35.76 -13.84 -3.70
N LYS A 166 -36.51 -13.56 -4.75
CA LYS A 166 -36.66 -14.45 -5.90
C LYS A 166 -35.75 -13.99 -7.04
N GLU A 167 -34.45 -13.87 -6.73
CA GLU A 167 -33.47 -13.51 -7.73
C GLU A 167 -33.01 -14.77 -8.48
N PRO A 168 -33.01 -14.74 -9.81
CA PRO A 168 -32.48 -15.86 -10.57
C PRO A 168 -30.98 -15.96 -10.37
N GLY A 169 -30.49 -17.17 -10.29
CA GLY A 169 -29.07 -17.42 -10.14
C GLY A 169 -28.76 -18.56 -9.21
N TYR A 170 -27.49 -18.73 -8.97
CA TYR A 170 -26.98 -19.77 -8.06
C TYR A 170 -25.69 -19.31 -7.40
N VAL A 171 -25.37 -19.91 -6.27
CA VAL A 171 -24.13 -19.64 -5.55
C VAL A 171 -23.28 -20.90 -5.61
N ARG A 172 -22.02 -20.78 -6.02
CA ARG A 172 -21.07 -21.87 -5.99
C ARG A 172 -19.71 -21.39 -5.45
N ARG A 173 -18.97 -22.29 -4.87
CA ARG A 173 -17.59 -22.03 -4.46
C ARG A 173 -16.68 -22.15 -5.68
N VAL A 174 -15.79 -21.19 -5.85
CA VAL A 174 -14.84 -21.19 -6.95
C VAL A 174 -13.40 -21.06 -6.41
N GLN A 175 -12.44 -21.52 -7.19
CA GLN A 175 -11.03 -21.24 -6.92
C GLN A 175 -10.65 -19.89 -7.53
N TRP A 176 -9.59 -19.29 -7.01
CA TRP A 176 -9.16 -17.96 -7.47
C TRP A 176 -8.73 -17.93 -8.94
N ASP A 177 -8.32 -19.07 -9.48
CA ASP A 177 -7.87 -19.22 -10.87
C ASP A 177 -9.00 -19.59 -11.84
N ASP A 178 -10.24 -19.73 -11.38
CA ASP A 178 -11.42 -20.02 -12.22
C ASP A 178 -11.57 -18.93 -13.29
N GLU A 179 -11.61 -19.34 -14.55
CA GLU A 179 -11.71 -18.41 -15.69
C GLU A 179 -13.01 -17.62 -15.71
N GLN A 180 -14.12 -18.22 -15.28
CA GLN A 180 -15.39 -17.51 -15.17
C GLN A 180 -15.32 -16.44 -14.09
N PHE A 181 -14.69 -16.76 -12.95
CA PHE A 181 -14.46 -15.78 -11.89
C PHE A 181 -13.61 -14.60 -12.39
N LYS A 182 -12.52 -14.89 -13.10
CA LYS A 182 -11.64 -13.85 -13.65
C LYS A 182 -12.41 -12.94 -14.62
N LYS A 183 -13.23 -13.51 -15.49
CA LYS A 183 -14.06 -12.75 -16.43
C LYS A 183 -15.08 -11.87 -15.70
N LEU A 184 -15.75 -12.41 -14.69
CA LEU A 184 -16.73 -11.66 -13.89
C LEU A 184 -16.04 -10.54 -13.11
N HIS A 185 -14.88 -10.84 -12.53
CA HIS A 185 -14.10 -9.84 -11.80
C HIS A 185 -13.66 -8.70 -12.73
N THR A 186 -13.17 -9.03 -13.91
CA THR A 186 -12.76 -8.03 -14.92
C THR A 186 -13.96 -7.18 -15.35
N HIS A 187 -15.10 -7.82 -15.62
CA HIS A 187 -16.34 -7.12 -15.99
C HIS A 187 -16.78 -6.17 -14.87
N PHE A 188 -16.77 -6.64 -13.63
CA PHE A 188 -17.10 -5.81 -12.47
C PHE A 188 -16.14 -4.61 -12.35
N ALA A 189 -14.90 -4.88 -12.46
CA ALA A 189 -13.86 -3.84 -12.38
C ALA A 189 -13.96 -2.78 -13.49
N UNK A 190 -14.31 -3.22 -14.46
CA UNK A 190 -14.48 -2.37 -15.58
C UNK A 190 -15.81 -1.66 -15.63
N UNK A 191 -16.67 -2.28 -15.20
CA UNK A 191 -18.01 -1.77 -15.19
C UNK A 191 -18.30 -0.94 -13.99
N UNK A 192 -17.71 -1.23 -13.08
CA UNK A 192 -17.89 -0.54 -11.88
C UNK A 192 -17.00 0.62 -11.77
N UNK A 193 -16.68 0.92 -12.62
CA UNK A 193 -15.86 1.94 -12.86
C UNK A 193 -15.39 2.78 -11.81
N UNK A 194 -15.53 2.70 -11.30
CA UNK A 194 -15.15 3.50 -10.38
C UNK A 194 -14.57 2.86 -9.26
N UNK A 195 -14.65 1.96 -9.64
CA UNK A 195 -14.30 1.60 -8.54
C UNK A 195 -13.17 1.26 -8.04
N UNK A 196 -12.56 1.76 -8.53
CA UNK A 196 -11.55 1.18 -8.17
C UNK A 196 -11.39 0.78 -6.85
N UNK A 197 -11.04 0.15 -6.97
CA UNK A 197 -10.57 -0.44 -5.96
C UNK A 197 -10.87 0.25 -4.71
N UNK A 198 -11.24 -0.14 -4.22
CA UNK A 198 -11.41 0.22 -2.99
C UNK A 198 -10.64 1.38 -2.60
N UNK A 199 -10.80 2.01 -3.12
CA UNK A 199 -10.07 3.04 -2.94
C UNK A 199 -10.32 3.88 -1.84
N UNK A 200 -9.81 3.66 -1.22
CA UNK A 200 -9.86 4.47 -0.14
C UNK A 200 -9.26 5.76 -0.53
N UNK A 201 -9.25 6.46 -0.12
CA UNK A 201 -8.87 7.69 -0.25
C UNK A 201 -7.68 7.78 -1.06
N UNK A 202 -7.74 8.03 -1.74
CA UNK A 202 -6.66 8.11 -2.53
C UNK A 202 -6.28 9.53 -2.67
N UNK A 203 -5.39 9.78 -2.53
CA UNK A 203 -4.89 11.00 -2.80
C UNK A 203 -4.33 10.92 -4.12
N UNK A 204 -4.37 11.63 -4.65
CA UNK A 204 -3.85 11.74 -5.90
C UNK A 204 -2.82 12.80 -5.87
N UNK A 205 -2.04 12.66 -6.28
CA UNK A 205 -1.14 13.45 -6.60
C UNK A 205 -1.05 13.34 -7.95
N PRO A 206 -1.37 14.11 -8.82
CA PRO A 206 -1.02 14.07 -10.23
C PRO A 206 0.47 14.31 -10.44
N LEU A 207 1.01 13.56 -11.37
CA LEU A 207 2.47 13.55 -11.60
C LEU A 207 2.82 14.30 -12.88
N GLY A 208 2.20 15.46 -13.06
CA GLY A 208 2.44 16.31 -14.21
C GLY A 208 3.86 16.89 -14.33
#